data_9fa8260c460e6f0e45509b24c23e1928
#
_entry.id   9fa8260c460e6f0e45509b24c23e1928
#
_cell.length_a   1.000
_cell.length_b   1.000
_cell.length_c   1.000
_cell.angle_alpha   90.00
_cell.angle_beta   90.00
_cell.angle_gamma   90.00
#
_symmetry.space_group_name_H-M   'P 1'
#
loop_
_entity.id
_entity.type
_entity.pdbx_description
1 polymer ?
#
loop_
_entity_poly.entity_id
_entity_poly.type
_entity_poly.pdbx_seq_one_letter_code
_entity_poly.pdbx_strand_id
1 'polypeptide(L)'
;MSARRWEKNVFGALLGLSAGAARTPVVSAAVPSFMRALAALTRRIRRPRADAGDAAALGRAWQRYMPSPHLVPITRVERATAYGQIRMRCPLRGSGDLAACHRLMAYDRALMAEHGARFVVLRSQAEPGVEVCEIAIRAASSAHDDLVPAHRLVRAA
;
A
#
# COMPACT_ATOMS: atom_id res chain seq x y z
N MET A 1 27.98 0.56 7.27
CA MET A 1 26.64 0.82 6.65
C MET A 1 25.59 0.41 7.66
N SER A 2 24.66 1.31 8.05
CA SER A 2 23.66 0.95 9.06
C SER A 2 22.63 -0.03 8.47
N ALA A 3 22.16 -1.02 9.27
CA ALA A 3 21.16 -2.01 8.88
C ALA A 3 19.89 -1.36 8.27
N ARG A 4 19.47 -0.19 8.78
CA ARG A 4 18.35 0.60 8.24
C ARG A 4 18.57 1.11 6.81
N ARG A 5 19.81 1.42 6.43
CA ARG A 5 20.12 1.92 5.07
C ARG A 5 20.06 0.77 4.06
N TRP A 6 20.56 -0.38 4.44
CA TRP A 6 20.48 -1.60 3.63
C TRP A 6 19.02 -2.01 3.40
N GLU A 7 18.19 -2.04 4.45
CA GLU A 7 16.78 -2.38 4.38
C GLU A 7 15.99 -1.48 3.40
N LYS A 8 16.24 -0.16 3.45
CA LYS A 8 15.64 0.81 2.51
C LYS A 8 16.04 0.55 1.07
N ASN A 9 17.32 0.25 0.83
CA ASN A 9 17.83 0.00 -0.51
C ASN A 9 17.27 -1.30 -1.10
N VAL A 10 17.21 -2.37 -0.30
CA VAL A 10 16.61 -3.65 -0.72
C VAL A 10 15.12 -3.49 -1.00
N PHE A 11 14.39 -2.81 -0.12
CA PHE A 11 12.97 -2.53 -0.33
C PHE A 11 12.74 -1.70 -1.59
N GLY A 12 13.54 -0.65 -1.81
CA GLY A 12 13.48 0.18 -3.01
C GLY A 12 13.75 -0.60 -4.30
N ALA A 13 14.77 -1.47 -4.29
CA ALA A 13 15.10 -2.31 -5.43
C ALA A 13 13.99 -3.32 -5.74
N LEU A 14 13.45 -4.00 -4.73
CA LEU A 14 12.33 -4.92 -4.88
C LEU A 14 11.09 -4.21 -5.40
N LEU A 15 10.80 -3.01 -4.91
CA LEU A 15 9.69 -2.19 -5.39
C LEU A 15 9.86 -1.81 -6.86
N GLY A 16 11.08 -1.40 -7.27
CA GLY A 16 11.39 -1.05 -8.66
C GLY A 16 11.23 -2.23 -9.62
N LEU A 17 11.79 -3.38 -9.28
CA LEU A 17 11.66 -4.62 -10.07
C LEU A 17 10.20 -5.07 -10.17
N SER A 18 9.46 -5.02 -9.06
CA SER A 18 8.05 -5.42 -9.04
C SER A 18 7.17 -4.46 -9.85
N ALA A 19 7.50 -3.16 -9.88
CA ALA A 19 6.77 -2.18 -10.68
C ALA A 19 7.01 -2.40 -12.18
N GLY A 20 8.24 -2.74 -12.60
CA GLY A 20 8.55 -3.15 -13.97
C GLY A 20 7.77 -4.40 -14.37
N ALA A 21 7.82 -5.44 -13.54
CA ALA A 21 7.10 -6.69 -13.73
C ALA A 21 5.56 -6.48 -13.81
N ALA A 22 5.02 -5.57 -12.98
CA ALA A 22 3.59 -5.28 -12.96
C ALA A 22 3.05 -4.65 -14.27
N ARG A 23 3.93 -4.06 -15.08
CA ARG A 23 3.62 -3.47 -16.39
C ARG A 23 3.82 -4.45 -17.55
N THR A 24 4.53 -5.54 -17.33
CA THR A 24 4.83 -6.52 -18.37
C THR A 24 3.68 -7.52 -18.49
N PRO A 25 3.02 -7.66 -19.64
CA PRO A 25 1.82 -8.50 -19.77
C PRO A 25 2.01 -9.95 -19.32
N VAL A 26 3.16 -10.55 -19.64
CA VAL A 26 3.47 -11.96 -19.36
C VAL A 26 3.62 -12.23 -17.85
N VAL A 27 4.23 -11.31 -17.09
CA VAL A 27 4.54 -11.54 -15.67
C VAL A 27 3.62 -10.79 -14.71
N SER A 28 2.80 -9.87 -15.22
CA SER A 28 1.96 -9.01 -14.40
C SER A 28 0.96 -9.79 -13.52
N ALA A 29 0.49 -10.94 -14.00
CA ALA A 29 -0.42 -11.83 -13.26
C ALA A 29 0.24 -12.46 -12.01
N ALA A 30 1.56 -12.66 -12.03
CA ALA A 30 2.31 -13.24 -10.90
C ALA A 30 2.63 -12.21 -9.79
N VAL A 31 2.64 -10.91 -10.13
CA VAL A 31 3.01 -9.83 -9.17
C VAL A 31 2.18 -9.83 -7.90
N PRO A 32 0.84 -9.95 -7.92
CA PRO A 32 0.06 -9.97 -6.69
C PRO A 32 0.42 -11.15 -5.78
N SER A 33 0.74 -12.31 -6.34
CA SER A 33 1.14 -13.49 -5.57
C SER A 33 2.51 -13.29 -4.91
N PHE A 34 3.48 -12.75 -5.65
CA PHE A 34 4.78 -12.37 -5.11
C PHE A 34 4.63 -11.32 -3.99
N MET A 35 3.82 -10.28 -4.18
CA MET A 35 3.57 -9.25 -3.18
C MET A 35 2.93 -9.82 -1.91
N ARG A 36 2.00 -10.77 -2.03
CA ARG A 36 1.43 -11.47 -0.87
C ARG A 36 2.46 -12.33 -0.13
N ALA A 37 3.34 -13.02 -0.85
CA ALA A 37 4.43 -13.79 -0.23
C ALA A 37 5.41 -12.87 0.52
N LEU A 38 5.76 -11.73 -0.07
CA LEU A 38 6.61 -10.73 0.58
C LEU A 38 5.94 -10.16 1.84
N ALA A 39 4.64 -9.88 1.79
CA ALA A 39 3.86 -9.46 2.95
C ALA A 39 3.89 -10.51 4.07
N ALA A 40 3.73 -11.79 3.72
CA ALA A 40 3.79 -12.89 4.69
C ALA A 40 5.17 -12.96 5.39
N LEU A 41 6.25 -12.77 4.64
CA LEU A 41 7.61 -12.71 5.20
C LEU A 41 7.77 -11.50 6.14
N THR A 42 7.32 -10.32 5.70
CA THR A 42 7.38 -9.09 6.51
C THR A 42 6.65 -9.25 7.83
N ARG A 43 5.47 -9.88 7.83
CA ARG A 43 4.69 -10.15 9.05
C ARG A 43 5.43 -11.06 10.03
N ARG A 44 6.12 -12.08 9.54
CA ARG A 44 6.93 -12.98 10.39
C ARG A 44 8.02 -12.22 11.15
N ILE A 45 8.57 -11.19 10.54
CA ILE A 45 9.67 -10.38 11.09
C ILE A 45 9.15 -9.28 12.02
N ARG A 46 8.14 -8.50 11.60
CA ARG A 46 7.76 -7.25 12.29
C ARG A 46 6.61 -7.39 13.28
N ARG A 47 5.69 -8.31 13.08
CA ARG A 47 4.58 -8.71 13.97
C ARG A 47 3.89 -7.57 14.76
N PRO A 48 3.50 -6.44 14.18
CA PRO A 48 2.69 -5.46 14.89
C PRO A 48 1.34 -6.06 15.26
N ARG A 49 0.78 -5.61 16.38
CA ARG A 49 -0.58 -5.98 16.81
C ARG A 49 -1.50 -4.79 16.59
N ALA A 50 -2.71 -5.02 16.13
CA ALA A 50 -3.76 -4.02 16.04
C ALA A 50 -5.12 -4.71 16.22
N ASP A 51 -6.02 -4.01 16.88
CA ASP A 51 -7.43 -4.38 16.93
C ASP A 51 -8.12 -3.85 15.67
N ALA A 52 -8.90 -4.69 15.01
CA ALA A 52 -9.68 -4.31 13.82
C ALA A 52 -10.72 -3.23 14.13
N GLY A 53 -11.19 -3.13 15.36
CA GLY A 53 -12.12 -2.09 15.83
C GLY A 53 -11.50 -0.72 16.04
N ASP A 54 -10.16 -0.62 16.13
CA ASP A 54 -9.43 0.65 16.32
C ASP A 54 -8.73 1.07 15.01
N ALA A 55 -9.34 1.99 14.27
CA ALA A 55 -8.77 2.52 13.03
C ALA A 55 -7.40 3.17 13.25
N ALA A 56 -7.17 3.85 14.36
CA ALA A 56 -5.87 4.44 14.67
C ALA A 56 -4.80 3.36 14.91
N ALA A 57 -5.15 2.27 15.60
CA ALA A 57 -4.26 1.13 15.78
C ALA A 57 -3.93 0.44 14.45
N LEU A 58 -4.91 0.28 13.57
CA LEU A 58 -4.70 -0.24 12.21
C LEU A 58 -3.72 0.62 11.41
N GLY A 59 -3.89 1.94 11.44
CA GLY A 59 -2.97 2.89 10.80
C GLY A 59 -1.54 2.77 11.33
N ARG A 60 -1.38 2.73 12.67
CA ARG A 60 -0.08 2.53 13.31
C ARG A 60 0.55 1.17 12.98
N ALA A 61 -0.24 0.10 12.89
CA ALA A 61 0.25 -1.21 12.51
C ALA A 61 0.80 -1.20 11.08
N TRP A 62 0.07 -0.59 10.14
CA TRP A 62 0.54 -0.41 8.77
C TRP A 62 1.88 0.34 8.71
N GLN A 63 2.01 1.46 9.42
CA GLN A 63 3.25 2.22 9.47
C GLN A 63 4.45 1.39 9.98
N ARG A 64 4.22 0.50 10.95
CA ARG A 64 5.28 -0.37 11.51
C ARG A 64 5.77 -1.43 10.53
N TYR A 65 4.98 -1.79 9.53
CA TYR A 65 5.42 -2.67 8.45
C TYR A 65 6.37 -1.96 7.47
N MET A 66 6.32 -0.63 7.41
CA MET A 66 7.11 0.13 6.45
C MET A 66 8.53 0.39 6.95
N PRO A 67 9.55 0.37 6.07
CA PRO A 67 10.93 0.65 6.43
C PRO A 67 11.16 2.11 6.82
N SER A 68 10.26 3.01 6.42
CA SER A 68 10.31 4.44 6.69
C SER A 68 8.93 4.98 7.12
N PRO A 69 8.50 4.76 8.38
CA PRO A 69 7.16 5.14 8.84
C PRO A 69 6.82 6.62 8.64
N HIS A 70 7.82 7.51 8.72
CA HIS A 70 7.65 8.95 8.49
C HIS A 70 7.31 9.31 7.03
N LEU A 71 7.59 8.42 6.07
CA LEU A 71 7.20 8.58 4.67
C LEU A 71 5.81 8.00 4.36
N VAL A 72 5.17 7.42 5.36
CA VAL A 72 3.82 6.87 5.28
C VAL A 72 2.96 7.37 6.45
N PRO A 73 2.81 8.70 6.64
CA PRO A 73 2.07 9.26 7.76
C PRO A 73 0.58 8.89 7.69
N ILE A 74 0.00 8.59 8.86
CA ILE A 74 -1.45 8.67 9.05
C ILE A 74 -1.79 10.14 9.22
N THR A 75 -2.63 10.67 8.35
CA THR A 75 -2.96 12.11 8.30
C THR A 75 -4.20 12.46 9.10
N ARG A 76 -5.15 11.52 9.19
CA ARG A 76 -6.37 11.68 10.00
C ARG A 76 -7.00 10.33 10.30
N VAL A 77 -7.81 10.30 11.34
CA VAL A 77 -8.70 9.19 11.66
C VAL A 77 -10.10 9.76 11.78
N GLU A 78 -11.01 9.30 10.93
CA GLU A 78 -12.39 9.78 10.91
C GLU A 78 -13.33 8.58 10.85
N ARG A 79 -14.33 8.58 11.74
CA ARG A 79 -15.27 7.47 11.89
C ARG A 79 -14.53 6.15 12.00
N ALA A 80 -14.64 5.12 11.52
CA ALA A 80 -13.87 3.87 11.62
C ALA A 80 -12.73 3.76 10.57
N THR A 81 -12.19 4.88 10.07
CA THR A 81 -11.19 4.87 8.98
C THR A 81 -9.94 5.65 9.35
N ALA A 82 -8.79 5.03 9.19
CA ALA A 82 -7.50 5.72 9.18
C ALA A 82 -7.14 6.11 7.74
N TYR A 83 -6.90 7.39 7.50
CA TYR A 83 -6.41 7.93 6.24
C TYR A 83 -4.92 8.20 6.35
N GLY A 84 -4.20 7.91 5.30
CA GLY A 84 -2.76 8.12 5.27
C GLY A 84 -2.25 8.47 3.88
N GLN A 85 -0.95 8.73 3.82
CA GLN A 85 -0.25 9.06 2.58
C GLN A 85 0.96 8.16 2.39
N ILE A 86 1.30 7.88 1.12
CA ILE A 86 2.59 7.31 0.74
C ILE A 86 3.38 8.39 0.03
N ARG A 87 4.40 8.92 0.72
CA ARG A 87 5.27 10.00 0.24
C ARG A 87 6.55 9.50 -0.41
N MET A 88 6.84 8.20 -0.28
CA MET A 88 7.94 7.58 -1.00
C MET A 88 7.68 7.67 -2.50
N ARG A 89 8.73 8.02 -3.27
CA ARG A 89 8.63 8.07 -4.74
C ARG A 89 8.26 6.70 -5.30
N CYS A 90 7.12 6.63 -5.97
CA CYS A 90 6.66 5.41 -6.62
C CYS A 90 7.35 5.21 -7.98
N PRO A 91 7.85 4.01 -8.31
CA PRO A 91 8.38 3.71 -9.65
C PRO A 91 7.34 3.84 -10.78
N LEU A 92 6.04 3.81 -10.44
CA LEU A 92 4.92 3.98 -11.40
C LEU A 92 4.46 5.44 -11.52
N ARG A 93 5.14 6.40 -10.87
CA ARG A 93 4.71 7.81 -10.83
C ARG A 93 4.48 8.37 -12.23
N GLY A 94 3.30 8.95 -12.44
CA GLY A 94 2.91 9.59 -13.70
C GLY A 94 2.74 8.64 -14.89
N SER A 95 2.78 7.32 -14.68
CA SER A 95 2.70 6.33 -15.77
C SER A 95 1.29 6.15 -16.35
N GLY A 96 0.24 6.60 -15.66
CA GLY A 96 -1.16 6.31 -15.99
C GLY A 96 -1.59 4.87 -15.66
N ASP A 97 -0.66 3.96 -15.31
CA ASP A 97 -0.96 2.54 -15.12
C ASP A 97 -1.48 2.24 -13.71
N LEU A 98 -2.76 2.56 -13.48
CA LEU A 98 -3.44 2.29 -12.22
C LEU A 98 -3.64 0.79 -11.97
N ALA A 99 -3.68 -0.03 -13.02
CA ALA A 99 -3.78 -1.48 -12.88
C ALA A 99 -2.48 -2.07 -12.34
N ALA A 100 -1.31 -1.61 -12.82
CA ALA A 100 -0.02 -1.99 -12.24
C ALA A 100 0.12 -1.53 -10.79
N CYS A 101 -0.32 -0.30 -10.46
CA CYS A 101 -0.38 0.17 -9.08
C CYS A 101 -1.23 -0.76 -8.21
N HIS A 102 -2.42 -1.13 -8.68
CA HIS A 102 -3.29 -2.05 -7.95
C HIS A 102 -2.61 -3.41 -7.71
N ARG A 103 -1.93 -3.98 -8.70
CA ARG A 103 -1.17 -5.23 -8.53
C ARG A 103 -0.06 -5.09 -7.49
N LEU A 104 0.70 -4.02 -7.53
CA LEU A 104 1.80 -3.75 -6.60
C LEU A 104 1.31 -3.60 -5.15
N MET A 105 0.18 -2.90 -4.94
CA MET A 105 -0.44 -2.70 -3.63
C MET A 105 -1.08 -3.98 -3.04
N ALA A 106 -0.95 -5.14 -3.70
CA ALA A 106 -1.32 -6.41 -3.09
C ALA A 106 -0.51 -6.72 -1.82
N TYR A 107 0.69 -6.16 -1.69
CA TYR A 107 1.51 -6.20 -0.47
C TYR A 107 0.78 -5.57 0.72
N ASP A 108 0.39 -4.30 0.59
CA ASP A 108 -0.27 -3.56 1.68
C ASP A 108 -1.64 -4.16 2.03
N ARG A 109 -2.41 -4.57 1.00
CA ARG A 109 -3.68 -5.27 1.22
C ARG A 109 -3.50 -6.57 1.99
N ALA A 110 -2.47 -7.36 1.68
CA ALA A 110 -2.20 -8.60 2.39
C ALA A 110 -1.74 -8.37 3.83
N LEU A 111 -0.94 -7.32 4.08
CA LEU A 111 -0.55 -6.95 5.44
C LEU A 111 -1.77 -6.59 6.29
N MET A 112 -2.69 -5.78 5.74
CA MET A 112 -3.83 -5.29 6.51
C MET A 112 -4.96 -6.32 6.64
N ALA A 113 -5.09 -7.24 5.70
CA ALA A 113 -6.05 -8.35 5.79
C ALA A 113 -5.83 -9.22 7.04
N GLU A 114 -4.58 -9.40 7.48
CA GLU A 114 -4.25 -10.13 8.71
C GLU A 114 -4.74 -9.46 10.00
N HIS A 115 -4.99 -8.16 9.94
CA HIS A 115 -5.60 -7.41 11.03
C HIS A 115 -7.12 -7.27 10.87
N GLY A 116 -7.73 -8.06 9.97
CA GLY A 116 -9.16 -7.96 9.68
C GLY A 116 -9.53 -6.61 9.05
N ALA A 117 -8.62 -5.98 8.29
CA ALA A 117 -8.84 -4.68 7.68
C ALA A 117 -8.67 -4.70 6.15
N ARG A 118 -9.36 -3.78 5.48
CA ARG A 118 -9.15 -3.46 4.06
C ARG A 118 -8.25 -2.25 3.93
N PHE A 119 -7.34 -2.34 2.97
CA PHE A 119 -6.46 -1.26 2.52
C PHE A 119 -6.89 -0.81 1.13
N VAL A 120 -7.18 0.47 0.97
CA VAL A 120 -7.67 1.05 -0.28
C VAL A 120 -6.77 2.21 -0.68
N VAL A 121 -6.31 2.23 -1.93
CA VAL A 121 -5.64 3.40 -2.53
C VAL A 121 -6.72 4.28 -3.14
N LEU A 122 -6.93 5.46 -2.57
CA LEU A 122 -7.93 6.42 -3.02
C LEU A 122 -7.40 7.30 -4.15
N ARG A 123 -6.10 7.63 -4.10
CA ARG A 123 -5.39 8.40 -5.10
C ARG A 123 -3.99 7.84 -5.28
N SER A 124 -3.53 7.69 -6.51
CA SER A 124 -2.26 7.01 -6.82
C SER A 124 -1.26 7.95 -7.46
N GLN A 125 0.02 7.85 -7.05
CA GLN A 125 1.12 8.50 -7.79
C GLN A 125 1.24 8.03 -9.25
N ALA A 126 0.64 6.89 -9.62
CA ALA A 126 0.60 6.48 -11.03
C ALA A 126 -0.25 7.43 -11.88
N GLU A 127 -1.18 8.16 -11.28
CA GLU A 127 -1.96 9.19 -11.97
C GLU A 127 -1.06 10.38 -12.35
N PRO A 128 -1.24 10.97 -13.54
CA PRO A 128 -0.53 12.18 -13.93
C PRO A 128 -0.75 13.32 -12.92
N GLY A 129 0.33 14.02 -12.55
CA GLY A 129 0.29 15.15 -11.64
C GLY A 129 0.07 14.82 -10.15
N VAL A 130 -0.06 13.55 -9.78
CA VAL A 130 -0.21 13.14 -8.38
C VAL A 130 1.16 12.88 -7.76
N GLU A 131 1.48 13.63 -6.70
CA GLU A 131 2.77 13.53 -6.02
C GLU A 131 2.82 12.52 -4.88
N VAL A 132 1.70 12.30 -4.19
CA VAL A 132 1.59 11.37 -3.07
C VAL A 132 0.37 10.47 -3.26
N CYS A 133 0.49 9.19 -2.86
CA CYS A 133 -0.70 8.36 -2.80
C CYS A 133 -1.51 8.72 -1.55
N GLU A 134 -2.83 8.71 -1.67
CA GLU A 134 -3.76 8.77 -0.55
C GLU A 134 -4.37 7.39 -0.34
N ILE A 135 -4.41 6.95 0.92
CA ILE A 135 -4.92 5.63 1.28
C ILE A 135 -5.93 5.70 2.41
N ALA A 136 -6.76 4.69 2.48
CA ALA A 136 -7.67 4.45 3.59
C ALA A 136 -7.52 3.02 4.12
N ILE A 137 -7.60 2.87 5.44
CA ILE A 137 -7.59 1.59 6.15
C ILE A 137 -8.81 1.54 7.05
N ARG A 138 -9.65 0.52 6.87
CA ARG A 138 -10.89 0.33 7.64
C ARG A 138 -11.09 -1.14 7.94
N ALA A 139 -11.75 -1.46 9.07
CA ALA A 139 -12.13 -2.84 9.39
C ALA A 139 -12.88 -3.50 8.24
N ALA A 140 -12.55 -4.75 7.92
CA ALA A 140 -13.15 -5.46 6.78
C ALA A 140 -14.66 -5.72 6.96
N SER A 141 -15.12 -5.78 8.21
CA SER A 141 -16.54 -5.93 8.59
C SER A 141 -17.38 -4.67 8.38
N SER A 142 -16.77 -3.49 8.20
CA SER A 142 -17.47 -2.23 7.97
C SER A 142 -17.84 -2.04 6.50
N ALA A 143 -18.86 -1.22 6.20
CA ALA A 143 -19.20 -0.81 4.84
C ALA A 143 -18.02 -0.03 4.19
N HIS A 144 -17.82 -0.21 2.87
CA HIS A 144 -16.71 0.36 2.12
C HIS A 144 -17.13 1.08 0.84
N ASP A 145 -18.43 1.28 0.63
CA ASP A 145 -19.00 1.84 -0.61
C ASP A 145 -18.53 3.27 -0.88
N ASP A 146 -18.16 3.99 0.19
CA ASP A 146 -17.59 5.34 0.16
C ASP A 146 -16.09 5.35 -0.16
N LEU A 147 -15.40 4.21 -0.11
CA LEU A 147 -13.97 4.09 -0.38
C LEU A 147 -13.71 3.56 -1.79
N VAL A 148 -13.86 4.45 -2.78
CA VAL A 148 -13.67 4.07 -4.18
C VAL A 148 -12.18 3.95 -4.51
N PRO A 149 -11.67 2.77 -4.93
CA PRO A 149 -10.27 2.61 -5.28
C PRO A 149 -9.89 3.35 -6.56
N ALA A 150 -8.72 4.01 -6.58
CA ALA A 150 -8.22 4.77 -7.72
C ALA A 150 -8.28 4.02 -9.06
N HIS A 151 -7.98 2.71 -9.07
CA HIS A 151 -8.01 1.89 -10.28
C HIS A 151 -9.43 1.61 -10.83
N ARG A 152 -10.49 1.93 -10.07
CA ARG A 152 -11.89 1.84 -10.48
C ARG A 152 -12.50 3.19 -10.87
N LEU A 153 -11.80 4.28 -10.58
CA LEU A 153 -12.24 5.61 -11.01
C LEU A 153 -12.00 5.72 -12.52
N VAL A 154 -13.08 5.65 -13.31
CA VAL A 154 -13.05 6.07 -14.71
C VAL A 154 -12.96 7.59 -14.69
N ARG A 155 -11.75 8.14 -14.81
CA ARG A 155 -11.60 9.58 -15.02
C ARG A 155 -11.82 9.84 -16.49
N ALA A 156 -12.82 10.67 -16.81
CA ALA A 156 -12.96 11.24 -18.14
C ALA A 156 -11.64 11.93 -18.50
N ALA A 157 -11.09 11.58 -19.64
CA ALA A 157 -9.90 12.20 -20.21
C ALA A 157 -10.23 13.63 -20.66
#